data_bccf26823ed2a0cf16cb5f97d7aaa95e
#
_entry.id   bccf26823ed2a0cf16cb5f97d7aaa95e
#
_cell.length_a   1.000
_cell.length_b   1.000
_cell.length_c   1.000
_cell.angle_alpha   90.00
_cell.angle_beta   90.00
_cell.angle_gamma   90.00
#
_symmetry.space_group_name_H-M   'P 1'
#
loop_
_entity.id
_entity.type
_entity.pdbx_description
1 polymer ?
#
loop_
_entity_poly.entity_id
_entity_poly.type
_entity_poly.pdbx_seq_one_letter_code
_entity_poly.pdbx_strand_id
1 'polypeptide(L)'
;MTDSVGSLFRRAVLAACLTILTAAASHAQEALKTQPPTSTDFMTRFDFHMMAAGLSSEDPRFSWDTRWGGDFDFLDYVKGRLSFLADYEAVLGKENRLFDPNQGNYTLEVSGSARIKQFELVGVLHHVSRHLSDRPNRVAVAYNSVELRALGRRTFGKNTISGRLEGGPVVAHAFVDYTGVVFAEAKVERALSPRLTAYGTLRGDLYLVDSSMYDRSDQQGGRFEGGVRIRGKAGALELFGGWERVVDAYPLDLERMSWAFAGFRLVN
;
A
#
# COMPACT_ATOMS: atom_id res chain seq x y z
N MET A 1 -21.33 6.64 -23.77
CA MET A 1 -21.59 7.33 -22.47
C MET A 1 -20.65 6.87 -21.34
N THR A 2 -19.75 5.95 -21.57
CA THR A 2 -18.81 5.37 -20.57
C THR A 2 -17.53 6.19 -20.37
N ASP A 3 -17.11 7.00 -21.34
CA ASP A 3 -15.85 7.77 -21.27
C ASP A 3 -15.89 8.99 -20.32
N SER A 4 -17.07 9.51 -20.01
CA SER A 4 -17.21 10.72 -19.19
C SER A 4 -16.95 10.47 -17.70
N VAL A 5 -17.29 9.29 -17.18
CA VAL A 5 -17.14 8.93 -15.77
C VAL A 5 -15.68 8.69 -15.43
N GLY A 6 -14.93 8.02 -16.32
CA GLY A 6 -13.48 7.82 -16.15
C GLY A 6 -12.69 9.13 -16.15
N SER A 7 -13.08 10.08 -16.99
CA SER A 7 -12.47 11.40 -17.07
C SER A 7 -12.77 12.26 -15.83
N LEU A 8 -13.99 12.20 -15.28
CA LEU A 8 -14.36 12.90 -14.04
C LEU A 8 -13.63 12.34 -12.83
N PHE A 9 -13.49 11.01 -12.72
CA PHE A 9 -12.76 10.37 -11.64
C PHE A 9 -11.26 10.72 -11.70
N ARG A 10 -10.63 10.67 -12.88
CA ARG A 10 -9.24 11.13 -13.09
C ARG A 10 -9.03 12.58 -12.64
N ARG A 11 -9.97 13.48 -12.98
CA ARG A 11 -9.91 14.89 -12.57
C ARG A 11 -10.17 15.08 -11.09
N ALA A 12 -11.08 14.31 -10.48
CA ALA A 12 -11.37 14.36 -9.06
C ALA A 12 -10.20 13.84 -8.19
N VAL A 13 -9.56 12.75 -8.61
CA VAL A 13 -8.36 12.22 -7.94
C VAL A 13 -7.20 13.20 -8.06
N LEU A 14 -6.94 13.76 -9.26
CA LEU A 14 -5.91 14.79 -9.45
C LEU A 14 -6.20 16.06 -8.66
N ALA A 15 -7.45 16.52 -8.62
CA ALA A 15 -7.84 17.70 -7.85
C ALA A 15 -7.78 17.45 -6.35
N ALA A 16 -8.20 16.28 -5.86
CA ALA A 16 -8.07 15.91 -4.45
C ALA A 16 -6.60 15.78 -4.03
N CYS A 17 -5.74 15.20 -4.86
CA CYS A 17 -4.31 15.14 -4.62
C CYS A 17 -3.68 16.54 -4.63
N LEU A 18 -4.08 17.43 -5.54
CA LEU A 18 -3.57 18.80 -5.61
C LEU A 18 -4.01 19.65 -4.42
N THR A 19 -5.26 19.52 -3.97
CA THR A 19 -5.77 20.24 -2.78
C THR A 19 -5.17 19.73 -1.47
N ILE A 20 -4.88 18.44 -1.35
CA ILE A 20 -4.16 17.88 -0.20
C ILE A 20 -2.70 18.39 -0.18
N LEU A 21 -2.06 18.49 -1.34
CA LEU A 21 -0.70 19.02 -1.49
C LEU A 21 -0.61 20.51 -1.15
N THR A 22 -1.60 21.33 -1.52
CA THR A 22 -1.59 22.78 -1.24
C THR A 22 -1.94 23.13 0.22
N ALA A 23 -2.78 22.34 0.89
CA ALA A 23 -3.10 22.50 2.31
C ALA A 23 -1.95 22.08 3.25
N ALA A 24 -0.96 21.32 2.75
CA ALA A 24 0.17 20.83 3.52
C ALA A 24 1.33 21.84 3.71
N ALA A 25 1.22 23.07 3.20
CA ALA A 25 2.35 23.98 3.03
C ALA A 25 2.88 24.71 4.28
N SER A 26 2.35 24.49 5.48
CA SER A 26 2.81 25.22 6.66
C SER A 26 2.97 24.39 7.93
N HIS A 27 4.01 23.66 8.15
CA HIS A 27 4.44 22.87 9.34
C HIS A 27 4.47 21.35 9.16
N ALA A 28 5.21 20.85 8.20
CA ALA A 28 5.44 19.41 8.02
C ALA A 28 6.83 18.99 8.51
N GLN A 29 7.12 19.13 9.81
CA GLN A 29 8.44 18.78 10.36
C GLN A 29 8.41 17.46 11.17
N GLU A 30 7.35 16.66 11.05
CA GLU A 30 7.28 15.33 11.69
C GLU A 30 6.73 14.30 10.72
N ALA A 31 7.21 14.32 9.49
CA ALA A 31 6.74 13.40 8.46
C ALA A 31 7.27 11.98 8.65
N LEU A 32 8.30 11.83 9.40
CA LEU A 32 8.96 10.58 9.68
C LEU A 32 9.08 10.46 11.18
N LYS A 33 8.81 9.31 11.74
CA LYS A 33 8.78 9.04 13.19
C LYS A 33 10.09 9.35 13.92
N THR A 34 11.12 9.76 13.21
CA THR A 34 12.42 10.15 13.74
C THR A 34 12.81 11.50 13.19
N GLN A 35 13.37 12.37 14.03
CA GLN A 35 14.09 13.56 13.54
C GLN A 35 15.19 13.06 12.58
N PRO A 36 15.41 13.75 11.44
CA PRO A 36 16.54 13.41 10.59
C PRO A 36 17.81 13.36 11.45
N PRO A 37 18.64 12.31 11.29
CA PRO A 37 19.88 12.25 12.03
C PRO A 37 20.73 13.47 11.69
N THR A 38 21.57 13.92 12.63
CA THR A 38 22.51 15.03 12.41
C THR A 38 23.74 14.60 11.62
N SER A 39 23.93 13.31 11.43
CA SER A 39 25.01 12.68 10.66
C SER A 39 24.48 11.47 9.92
N THR A 40 25.22 10.99 8.94
CA THR A 40 24.93 9.73 8.27
C THR A 40 24.99 8.57 9.28
N ASP A 41 23.95 7.72 9.28
CA ASP A 41 23.85 6.59 10.19
C ASP A 41 23.17 5.39 9.52
N PHE A 42 23.38 4.18 10.08
CA PHE A 42 22.87 2.92 9.56
C PHE A 42 21.73 2.40 10.41
N MET A 43 20.80 1.66 9.78
CA MET A 43 19.68 0.99 10.44
C MET A 43 18.88 1.92 11.35
N THR A 44 18.59 3.12 10.85
CA THR A 44 17.97 4.19 11.64
C THR A 44 16.49 3.97 11.91
N ARG A 45 15.85 3.11 11.14
CA ARG A 45 14.45 2.75 11.30
C ARG A 45 14.22 1.28 10.90
N PHE A 46 13.39 0.61 11.66
CA PHE A 46 12.86 -0.71 11.34
C PHE A 46 11.39 -0.75 11.74
N ASP A 47 10.51 -0.82 10.76
CA ASP A 47 9.06 -0.95 10.96
C ASP A 47 8.66 -2.36 10.53
N PHE A 48 8.16 -3.15 11.47
CA PHE A 48 7.62 -4.49 11.23
C PHE A 48 6.10 -4.48 11.40
N HIS A 49 5.43 -5.28 10.59
CA HIS A 49 4.01 -5.54 10.78
C HIS A 49 3.67 -7.02 10.56
N MET A 50 2.61 -7.43 11.24
CA MET A 50 1.94 -8.71 11.02
C MET A 50 0.44 -8.50 11.15
N MET A 51 -0.33 -8.96 10.19
CA MET A 51 -1.79 -8.80 10.22
C MET A 51 -2.52 -10.07 9.80
N ALA A 52 -3.80 -10.15 10.22
CA ALA A 52 -4.78 -11.06 9.69
C ALA A 52 -6.15 -10.37 9.60
N ALA A 53 -6.85 -10.54 8.49
CA ALA A 53 -8.17 -10.00 8.25
C ALA A 53 -9.07 -11.05 7.61
N GLY A 54 -10.26 -11.22 8.17
CA GLY A 54 -11.33 -12.01 7.55
C GLY A 54 -12.00 -11.20 6.44
N LEU A 55 -12.29 -11.86 5.32
CA LEU A 55 -12.88 -11.27 4.12
C LEU A 55 -14.35 -11.73 3.99
N SER A 56 -15.25 -10.82 3.58
CA SER A 56 -16.66 -11.12 3.34
C SER A 56 -16.92 -11.66 1.93
N SER A 57 -15.93 -12.29 1.32
CA SER A 57 -16.07 -12.86 -0.02
C SER A 57 -16.95 -14.12 -0.03
N GLU A 58 -17.83 -14.24 -1.03
CA GLU A 58 -18.57 -15.48 -1.30
C GLU A 58 -17.72 -16.51 -2.05
N ASP A 59 -16.68 -16.05 -2.75
CA ASP A 59 -15.74 -16.93 -3.45
C ASP A 59 -14.89 -17.70 -2.42
N PRO A 60 -14.92 -19.05 -2.44
CA PRO A 60 -14.21 -19.87 -1.46
C PRO A 60 -12.69 -19.73 -1.51
N ARG A 61 -12.12 -19.11 -2.55
CA ARG A 61 -10.70 -18.82 -2.66
C ARG A 61 -10.25 -17.70 -1.71
N PHE A 62 -11.17 -16.85 -1.22
CA PHE A 62 -10.88 -15.64 -0.46
C PHE A 62 -11.64 -15.65 0.87
N SER A 63 -11.00 -16.09 1.94
CA SER A 63 -11.57 -16.09 3.29
C SER A 63 -10.76 -15.25 4.26
N TRP A 64 -9.44 -15.25 4.12
CA TRP A 64 -8.52 -14.49 4.95
C TRP A 64 -7.39 -13.90 4.12
N ASP A 65 -7.02 -12.67 4.46
CA ASP A 65 -5.79 -12.02 4.04
C ASP A 65 -4.85 -11.93 5.25
N THR A 66 -3.66 -12.47 5.11
CA THR A 66 -2.63 -12.41 6.15
C THR A 66 -1.35 -11.83 5.56
N ARG A 67 -0.72 -10.90 6.27
CA ARG A 67 0.52 -10.26 5.82
C ARG A 67 1.52 -10.17 6.95
N TRP A 68 2.78 -10.32 6.61
CA TRP A 68 3.88 -10.00 7.48
C TRP A 68 5.05 -9.48 6.66
N GLY A 69 5.69 -8.46 7.20
CA GLY A 69 6.78 -7.82 6.51
C GLY A 69 7.29 -6.62 7.28
N GLY A 70 8.10 -5.86 6.62
CA GLY A 70 8.60 -4.63 7.18
C GLY A 70 9.41 -3.84 6.20
N ASP A 71 9.64 -2.60 6.55
CA ASP A 71 10.58 -1.73 5.87
C ASP A 71 11.64 -1.22 6.85
N PHE A 72 12.83 -1.02 6.35
CA PHE A 72 13.91 -0.47 7.14
C PHE A 72 14.76 0.51 6.34
N ASP A 73 15.21 1.54 7.03
CA ASP A 73 16.17 2.49 6.49
C ASP A 73 17.56 1.94 6.72
N PHE A 74 18.15 1.39 5.65
CA PHE A 74 19.49 0.83 5.67
C PHE A 74 20.54 1.91 5.92
N LEU A 75 20.39 3.06 5.29
CA LEU A 75 21.27 4.21 5.42
C LEU A 75 20.44 5.48 5.42
N ASP A 76 20.60 6.32 6.45
CA ASP A 76 20.10 7.69 6.45
C ASP A 76 21.28 8.66 6.30
N TYR A 77 21.27 9.49 5.25
CA TYR A 77 22.32 10.45 4.94
C TYR A 77 21.87 11.89 5.17
N VAL A 78 20.98 12.12 6.15
CA VAL A 78 20.45 13.42 6.58
C VAL A 78 19.48 14.03 5.57
N LYS A 79 19.88 14.15 4.31
CA LYS A 79 19.07 14.72 3.22
C LYS A 79 18.17 13.70 2.52
N GLY A 80 18.24 12.46 2.93
CA GLY A 80 17.48 11.34 2.37
C GLY A 80 17.91 10.03 2.99
N ARG A 81 17.43 8.93 2.44
CA ARG A 81 17.71 7.59 2.93
C ARG A 81 17.68 6.55 1.82
N LEU A 82 18.39 5.46 2.05
CA LEU A 82 18.24 4.21 1.30
C LEU A 82 17.43 3.25 2.15
N SER A 83 16.35 2.73 1.59
CA SER A 83 15.42 1.86 2.31
C SER A 83 15.18 0.57 1.54
N PHE A 84 14.82 -0.46 2.28
CA PHE A 84 14.41 -1.75 1.74
C PHE A 84 13.09 -2.15 2.39
N LEU A 85 12.15 -2.67 1.59
CA LEU A 85 10.89 -3.25 2.04
C LEU A 85 10.81 -4.70 1.55
N ALA A 86 10.38 -5.58 2.43
CA ALA A 86 9.95 -6.92 2.09
C ALA A 86 8.62 -7.21 2.77
N ASP A 87 7.64 -7.62 1.99
CA ASP A 87 6.32 -7.98 2.47
C ASP A 87 5.87 -9.30 1.85
N TYR A 88 5.24 -10.12 2.66
CA TYR A 88 4.62 -11.37 2.24
C TYR A 88 3.14 -11.37 2.62
N GLU A 89 2.31 -11.65 1.64
CA GLU A 89 0.87 -11.83 1.79
C GLU A 89 0.51 -13.28 1.51
N ALA A 90 -0.24 -13.92 2.42
CA ALA A 90 -0.88 -15.18 2.13
C ALA A 90 -2.40 -15.01 2.13
N VAL A 91 -3.00 -15.23 0.97
CA VAL A 91 -4.44 -15.29 0.80
C VAL A 91 -4.90 -16.72 1.04
N LEU A 92 -5.77 -16.88 2.04
CA LEU A 92 -6.27 -18.20 2.46
C LEU A 92 -7.73 -18.33 2.05
N GLY A 93 -8.08 -19.49 1.52
CA GLY A 93 -9.42 -19.86 1.14
C GLY A 93 -10.02 -20.95 2.04
N LYS A 94 -11.09 -21.54 1.56
CA LYS A 94 -11.79 -22.69 2.17
C LYS A 94 -12.22 -23.74 1.14
N GLU A 95 -11.55 -23.79 -0.02
CA GLU A 95 -11.93 -24.67 -1.13
C GLU A 95 -11.76 -26.15 -0.78
N ASN A 96 -10.61 -26.53 -0.21
CA ASN A 96 -10.30 -27.92 0.13
C ASN A 96 -10.31 -28.14 1.65
N ARG A 97 -9.95 -27.11 2.42
CA ARG A 97 -9.89 -27.14 3.90
C ARG A 97 -9.98 -25.71 4.45
N LEU A 98 -10.24 -25.58 5.74
CA LEU A 98 -10.14 -24.30 6.42
C LEU A 98 -8.69 -23.79 6.35
N PHE A 99 -8.53 -22.49 6.08
CA PHE A 99 -7.23 -21.85 5.89
C PHE A 99 -6.39 -22.49 4.77
N ASP A 100 -7.06 -22.88 3.68
CA ASP A 100 -6.41 -23.44 2.52
C ASP A 100 -5.56 -22.38 1.80
N PRO A 101 -4.22 -22.54 1.72
CA PRO A 101 -3.37 -21.55 1.06
C PRO A 101 -3.73 -21.45 -0.42
N ASN A 102 -4.16 -20.27 -0.84
CA ASN A 102 -4.54 -20.00 -2.23
C ASN A 102 -3.44 -19.25 -2.99
N GLN A 103 -2.90 -18.21 -2.38
CA GLN A 103 -1.84 -17.40 -2.97
C GLN A 103 -0.77 -17.08 -1.92
N GLY A 104 0.48 -17.01 -2.36
CA GLY A 104 1.60 -16.46 -1.63
C GLY A 104 2.21 -15.33 -2.47
N ASN A 105 2.05 -14.09 -2.03
CA ASN A 105 2.45 -12.90 -2.77
C ASN A 105 3.64 -12.24 -2.10
N TYR A 106 4.64 -11.85 -2.89
CA TYR A 106 5.84 -11.17 -2.40
C TYR A 106 5.89 -9.76 -2.98
N THR A 107 6.18 -8.80 -2.12
CA THR A 107 6.51 -7.44 -2.52
C THR A 107 7.91 -7.13 -2.00
N LEU A 108 8.80 -6.76 -2.91
CA LEU A 108 10.14 -6.31 -2.59
C LEU A 108 10.36 -4.91 -3.15
N GLU A 109 10.98 -4.06 -2.37
CA GLU A 109 11.26 -2.69 -2.77
C GLU A 109 12.65 -2.28 -2.33
N VAL A 110 13.39 -1.65 -3.23
CA VAL A 110 14.60 -0.90 -2.91
C VAL A 110 14.35 0.53 -3.30
N SER A 111 14.63 1.47 -2.40
CA SER A 111 14.33 2.86 -2.64
C SER A 111 15.41 3.80 -2.13
N GLY A 112 15.55 4.94 -2.82
CA GLY A 112 16.41 6.04 -2.42
C GLY A 112 15.64 7.34 -2.42
N SER A 113 15.81 8.17 -1.40
CA SER A 113 15.01 9.37 -1.23
C SER A 113 15.82 10.66 -1.12
N ALA A 114 15.09 11.77 -1.31
CA ALA A 114 15.56 13.11 -1.03
C ALA A 114 14.50 13.88 -0.24
N ARG A 115 14.90 14.45 0.92
CA ARG A 115 14.05 15.33 1.75
C ARG A 115 14.08 16.74 1.19
N ILE A 116 12.92 17.25 0.78
CA ILE A 116 12.74 18.57 0.19
C ILE A 116 11.71 19.33 1.02
N LYS A 117 12.18 20.14 1.96
CA LYS A 117 11.32 20.87 2.91
C LYS A 117 10.39 19.91 3.67
N GLN A 118 9.07 20.03 3.43
CA GLN A 118 8.03 19.19 4.07
C GLN A 118 7.69 17.90 3.30
N PHE A 119 8.36 17.67 2.19
CA PHE A 119 8.13 16.48 1.35
C PHE A 119 9.36 15.59 1.31
N GLU A 120 9.15 14.35 1.02
CA GLU A 120 10.19 13.40 0.65
C GLU A 120 9.88 12.85 -0.73
N LEU A 121 10.81 12.99 -1.66
CA LEU A 121 10.74 12.37 -2.98
C LEU A 121 11.58 11.09 -2.93
N VAL A 122 11.02 10.00 -3.44
CA VAL A 122 11.59 8.66 -3.37
C VAL A 122 11.59 8.06 -4.76
N GLY A 123 12.76 7.67 -5.24
CA GLY A 123 12.88 6.78 -6.39
C GLY A 123 12.79 5.33 -5.92
N VAL A 124 11.98 4.52 -6.58
CA VAL A 124 11.61 3.18 -6.14
C VAL A 124 11.86 2.17 -7.26
N LEU A 125 12.50 1.06 -6.91
CA LEU A 125 12.50 -0.18 -7.68
C LEU A 125 11.58 -1.16 -6.97
N HIS A 126 10.50 -1.55 -7.61
CA HIS A 126 9.43 -2.32 -7.01
C HIS A 126 9.25 -3.64 -7.76
N HIS A 127 9.19 -4.73 -7.01
CA HIS A 127 8.92 -6.08 -7.51
C HIS A 127 7.72 -6.65 -6.80
N VAL A 128 6.74 -7.11 -7.56
CA VAL A 128 5.59 -7.86 -7.08
C VAL A 128 5.57 -9.22 -7.77
N SER A 129 5.46 -10.28 -6.97
CA SER A 129 5.31 -11.64 -7.49
C SER A 129 4.18 -12.34 -6.73
N ARG A 130 3.25 -12.92 -7.46
CA ARG A 130 2.06 -13.60 -6.94
C ARG A 130 2.12 -15.07 -7.34
N HIS A 131 2.23 -15.94 -6.35
CA HIS A 131 2.33 -17.38 -6.53
C HIS A 131 1.03 -18.05 -6.13
N LEU A 132 0.50 -18.89 -7.00
CA LEU A 132 -0.63 -19.73 -6.71
C LEU A 132 -0.13 -20.97 -5.96
N SER A 133 -0.27 -20.96 -4.64
CA SER A 133 0.21 -22.04 -3.78
C SER A 133 -0.65 -23.28 -3.97
N ASP A 134 -0.03 -24.46 -3.88
CA ASP A 134 -0.68 -25.79 -3.85
C ASP A 134 -1.70 -26.05 -4.99
N ARG A 135 -1.59 -25.31 -6.11
CA ARG A 135 -2.48 -25.45 -7.26
C ARG A 135 -1.76 -26.14 -8.43
N PRO A 136 -2.51 -26.83 -9.33
CA PRO A 136 -1.92 -27.42 -10.52
C PRO A 136 -1.20 -26.42 -11.42
N ASN A 137 -1.67 -25.18 -11.45
CA ASN A 137 -1.10 -24.09 -12.21
C ASN A 137 0.00 -23.41 -11.41
N ARG A 138 1.22 -23.85 -11.57
CA ARG A 138 2.41 -23.28 -10.92
C ARG A 138 2.94 -22.05 -11.69
N VAL A 139 2.09 -21.08 -11.93
CA VAL A 139 2.47 -19.88 -12.66
C VAL A 139 2.74 -18.76 -11.66
N ALA A 140 3.90 -18.18 -11.75
CA ALA A 140 4.21 -16.95 -11.04
C ALA A 140 3.80 -15.77 -11.91
N VAL A 141 2.87 -14.97 -11.41
CA VAL A 141 2.49 -13.70 -12.02
C VAL A 141 3.34 -12.60 -11.38
N ALA A 142 4.11 -11.88 -12.17
CA ALA A 142 5.05 -10.91 -11.62
C ALA A 142 5.15 -9.66 -12.48
N TYR A 143 5.48 -8.53 -11.84
CA TYR A 143 5.92 -7.33 -12.55
C TYR A 143 6.99 -6.58 -11.74
N ASN A 144 7.82 -5.84 -12.47
CA ASN A 144 8.78 -4.90 -11.91
C ASN A 144 8.45 -3.51 -12.43
N SER A 145 8.48 -2.52 -11.55
CA SER A 145 8.27 -1.12 -11.91
C SER A 145 9.40 -0.23 -11.39
N VAL A 146 9.59 0.87 -12.09
CA VAL A 146 10.45 1.98 -11.66
C VAL A 146 9.53 3.15 -11.38
N GLU A 147 9.47 3.59 -10.14
CA GLU A 147 8.45 4.53 -9.70
C GLU A 147 9.06 5.77 -9.04
N LEU A 148 8.32 6.87 -9.09
CA LEU A 148 8.57 8.06 -8.30
C LEU A 148 7.46 8.19 -7.26
N ARG A 149 7.85 8.34 -5.99
CA ARG A 149 6.95 8.50 -4.84
C ARG A 149 7.14 9.84 -4.19
N ALA A 150 6.05 10.53 -3.92
CA ALA A 150 6.02 11.73 -3.09
C ALA A 150 5.31 11.41 -1.77
N LEU A 151 5.97 11.73 -0.67
CA LEU A 151 5.45 11.57 0.69
C LEU A 151 5.27 12.94 1.34
N GLY A 152 4.17 13.10 2.08
CA GLY A 152 3.92 14.28 2.88
C GLY A 152 3.20 13.92 4.18
N ARG A 153 3.48 14.68 5.25
CA ARG A 153 2.80 14.52 6.54
C ARG A 153 2.69 15.86 7.23
N ARG A 154 1.59 16.06 7.95
CA ARG A 154 1.37 17.24 8.75
C ARG A 154 0.65 16.91 10.04
N THR A 155 1.14 17.43 11.17
CA THR A 155 0.48 17.29 12.46
C THR A 155 -0.03 18.66 12.92
N PHE A 156 -1.26 18.70 13.41
CA PHE A 156 -1.91 19.87 13.98
C PHE A 156 -2.75 19.46 15.20
N GLY A 157 -2.31 19.88 16.37
CA GLY A 157 -2.88 19.45 17.63
C GLY A 157 -2.81 17.95 17.81
N LYS A 158 -3.96 17.30 17.98
CA LYS A 158 -4.07 15.84 18.15
C LYS A 158 -4.25 15.09 16.82
N ASN A 159 -4.28 15.80 15.70
CA ASN A 159 -4.53 15.20 14.40
C ASN A 159 -3.25 15.18 13.58
N THR A 160 -3.06 14.09 12.83
CA THR A 160 -2.00 13.95 11.83
C THR A 160 -2.64 13.55 10.51
N ILE A 161 -2.26 14.21 9.43
CA ILE A 161 -2.61 13.83 8.07
C ILE A 161 -1.33 13.45 7.35
N SER A 162 -1.34 12.34 6.65
CA SER A 162 -0.26 11.92 5.76
C SER A 162 -0.80 11.53 4.39
N GLY A 163 0.02 11.69 3.37
CA GLY A 163 -0.31 11.34 2.01
C GLY A 163 0.88 10.72 1.28
N ARG A 164 0.57 9.81 0.37
CA ARG A 164 1.49 9.18 -0.57
C ARG A 164 0.90 9.26 -1.96
N LEU A 165 1.68 9.69 -2.93
CA LEU A 165 1.39 9.57 -4.35
C LEU A 165 2.59 8.89 -4.99
N GLU A 166 2.33 7.87 -5.80
CA GLU A 166 3.38 7.07 -6.41
C GLU A 166 2.95 6.60 -7.78
N GLY A 167 3.90 6.43 -8.69
CA GLY A 167 3.62 5.84 -9.98
C GLY A 167 4.83 5.80 -10.88
N GLY A 168 4.73 4.97 -11.90
CA GLY A 168 5.77 4.80 -12.89
C GLY A 168 5.49 3.66 -13.88
N PRO A 169 6.37 3.47 -14.86
CA PRO A 169 6.26 2.41 -15.84
C PRO A 169 6.57 1.04 -15.22
N VAL A 170 5.86 0.02 -15.70
CA VAL A 170 6.24 -1.38 -15.55
C VAL A 170 7.30 -1.69 -16.60
N VAL A 171 8.48 -2.12 -16.17
CA VAL A 171 9.65 -2.33 -17.02
C VAL A 171 9.87 -3.80 -17.40
N ALA A 172 9.28 -4.72 -16.63
CA ALA A 172 9.26 -6.15 -16.94
C ALA A 172 8.05 -6.79 -16.27
N HIS A 173 7.42 -7.74 -16.94
CA HIS A 173 6.26 -8.46 -16.41
C HIS A 173 6.18 -9.89 -16.94
N ALA A 174 5.46 -10.75 -16.23
CA ALA A 174 5.11 -12.11 -16.62
C ALA A 174 3.66 -12.38 -16.26
N PHE A 175 2.86 -12.83 -17.23
CA PHE A 175 1.44 -13.17 -17.11
C PHE A 175 0.54 -12.02 -16.59
N VAL A 176 0.93 -10.79 -16.81
CA VAL A 176 0.11 -9.59 -16.64
C VAL A 176 0.32 -8.67 -17.85
N ASP A 177 -0.61 -7.77 -18.06
CA ASP A 177 -0.60 -6.79 -19.16
C ASP A 177 -0.30 -5.35 -18.67
N TYR A 178 0.23 -5.20 -17.46
CA TYR A 178 0.48 -3.88 -16.87
C TYR A 178 1.64 -3.19 -17.59
N THR A 179 1.41 -1.96 -18.01
CA THR A 179 2.40 -1.05 -18.61
C THR A 179 2.82 0.06 -17.67
N GLY A 180 2.00 0.34 -16.65
CA GLY A 180 2.29 1.33 -15.62
C GLY A 180 1.37 1.20 -14.43
N VAL A 181 1.81 1.77 -13.31
CA VAL A 181 1.08 1.76 -12.04
C VAL A 181 1.01 3.17 -11.45
N VAL A 182 -0.12 3.48 -10.80
CA VAL A 182 -0.28 4.71 -10.02
C VAL A 182 -1.02 4.37 -8.73
N PHE A 183 -0.49 4.81 -7.61
CA PHE A 183 -1.10 4.65 -6.28
C PHE A 183 -1.24 6.00 -5.60
N ALA A 184 -2.36 6.21 -4.93
CA ALA A 184 -2.58 7.39 -4.10
C ALA A 184 -3.15 6.94 -2.76
N GLU A 185 -2.59 7.43 -1.66
CA GLU A 185 -3.07 7.14 -0.31
C GLU A 185 -3.16 8.42 0.52
N ALA A 186 -4.21 8.51 1.31
CA ALA A 186 -4.37 9.52 2.35
C ALA A 186 -4.73 8.83 3.66
N LYS A 187 -4.07 9.24 4.76
CA LYS A 187 -4.31 8.74 6.10
C LYS A 187 -4.54 9.90 7.05
N VAL A 188 -5.55 9.76 7.90
CA VAL A 188 -5.84 10.68 9.00
C VAL A 188 -5.74 9.91 10.31
N GLU A 189 -5.01 10.45 11.28
CA GLU A 189 -4.85 9.87 12.61
C GLU A 189 -5.26 10.92 13.65
N ARG A 190 -5.96 10.50 14.70
CA ARG A 190 -6.32 11.34 15.83
C ARG A 190 -5.93 10.68 17.14
N ALA A 191 -5.02 11.29 17.88
CA ALA A 191 -4.67 10.86 19.23
C ALA A 191 -5.83 11.14 20.18
N LEU A 192 -6.46 10.09 20.69
CA LEU A 192 -7.54 10.15 21.68
C LEU A 192 -6.97 10.19 23.11
N SER A 193 -5.89 9.43 23.34
CA SER A 193 -5.10 9.43 24.57
C SER A 193 -3.63 9.12 24.24
N PRO A 194 -2.70 9.13 25.23
CA PRO A 194 -1.30 8.76 24.99
C PRO A 194 -1.10 7.34 24.41
N ARG A 195 -2.09 6.45 24.64
CA ARG A 195 -2.03 5.06 24.17
C ARG A 195 -3.05 4.71 23.09
N LEU A 196 -4.03 5.57 22.82
CA LEU A 196 -5.13 5.27 21.92
C LEU A 196 -5.17 6.30 20.78
N THR A 197 -5.13 5.82 19.54
CA THR A 197 -5.27 6.63 18.34
C THR A 197 -6.37 6.04 17.45
N ALA A 198 -7.32 6.86 17.01
CA ALA A 198 -8.23 6.49 15.94
C ALA A 198 -7.61 6.89 14.59
N TYR A 199 -7.86 6.09 13.57
CA TYR A 199 -7.35 6.42 12.23
C TYR A 199 -8.30 6.00 11.12
N GLY A 200 -8.12 6.61 9.95
CA GLY A 200 -8.75 6.23 8.70
C GLY A 200 -7.75 6.36 7.56
N THR A 201 -7.81 5.43 6.60
CA THR A 201 -6.97 5.40 5.41
C THR A 201 -7.85 5.23 4.18
N LEU A 202 -7.54 5.97 3.13
CA LEU A 202 -8.13 5.82 1.80
C LEU A 202 -6.99 5.62 0.81
N ARG A 203 -7.06 4.55 0.01
CA ARG A 203 -6.12 4.24 -1.05
C ARG A 203 -6.86 4.03 -2.36
N GLY A 204 -6.26 4.50 -3.45
CA GLY A 204 -6.69 4.23 -4.83
C GLY A 204 -5.53 3.66 -5.63
N ASP A 205 -5.82 2.69 -6.48
CA ASP A 205 -4.87 2.00 -7.34
C ASP A 205 -5.33 2.11 -8.79
N LEU A 206 -4.42 2.43 -9.71
CA LEU A 206 -4.64 2.44 -11.14
C LEU A 206 -3.52 1.66 -11.82
N TYR A 207 -3.89 0.66 -12.59
CA TYR A 207 -3.02 -0.11 -13.45
C TYR A 207 -3.31 0.24 -14.89
N LEU A 208 -2.33 0.82 -15.58
CA LEU A 208 -2.36 1.02 -17.02
C LEU A 208 -2.05 -0.31 -17.69
N VAL A 209 -2.80 -0.68 -18.72
CA VAL A 209 -2.68 -1.99 -19.36
C VAL A 209 -2.42 -1.87 -20.85
N ASP A 210 -1.79 -2.90 -21.41
CA ASP A 210 -1.75 -3.13 -22.85
C ASP A 210 -3.03 -3.84 -23.28
N SER A 211 -3.98 -3.09 -23.82
CA SER A 211 -5.28 -3.63 -24.24
C SER A 211 -5.18 -4.66 -25.37
N SER A 212 -4.04 -4.73 -26.07
CA SER A 212 -3.83 -5.71 -27.14
C SER A 212 -3.60 -7.13 -26.62
N MET A 213 -3.20 -7.29 -25.33
CA MET A 213 -2.93 -8.60 -24.73
C MET A 213 -4.21 -9.33 -24.33
N TYR A 214 -5.15 -8.63 -23.65
CA TYR A 214 -6.33 -9.26 -23.06
C TYR A 214 -7.64 -8.51 -23.32
N ASP A 215 -7.68 -7.61 -24.31
CA ASP A 215 -8.88 -6.84 -24.72
C ASP A 215 -9.60 -6.17 -23.53
N ARG A 216 -8.84 -5.55 -22.63
CA ARG A 216 -9.37 -4.83 -21.46
C ARG A 216 -8.80 -3.43 -21.33
N SER A 217 -9.55 -2.55 -20.68
CA SER A 217 -9.11 -1.18 -20.36
C SER A 217 -8.33 -1.13 -19.04
N ASP A 218 -7.75 0.04 -18.75
CA ASP A 218 -7.08 0.32 -17.48
C ASP A 218 -7.91 -0.12 -16.28
N GLN A 219 -7.25 -0.71 -15.29
CA GLN A 219 -7.87 -1.31 -14.14
C GLN A 219 -7.76 -0.41 -12.91
N GLN A 220 -8.83 -0.35 -12.13
CA GLN A 220 -8.90 0.49 -10.93
C GLN A 220 -9.29 -0.34 -9.71
N GLY A 221 -8.52 -0.17 -8.66
CA GLY A 221 -8.75 -0.71 -7.34
C GLY A 221 -8.82 0.38 -6.28
N GLY A 222 -8.98 -0.03 -5.05
CA GLY A 222 -8.92 0.89 -3.93
C GLY A 222 -9.33 0.23 -2.62
N ARG A 223 -8.96 0.88 -1.52
CA ARG A 223 -9.20 0.40 -0.17
C ARG A 223 -9.58 1.56 0.74
N PHE A 224 -10.60 1.36 1.53
CA PHE A 224 -10.92 2.19 2.69
C PHE A 224 -10.75 1.35 3.95
N GLU A 225 -10.01 1.87 4.92
CA GLU A 225 -9.80 1.23 6.22
C GLU A 225 -10.00 2.25 7.33
N GLY A 226 -10.71 1.86 8.39
CA GLY A 226 -10.83 2.63 9.62
C GLY A 226 -10.55 1.75 10.82
N GLY A 227 -9.93 2.31 11.86
CA GLY A 227 -9.55 1.52 13.02
C GLY A 227 -9.07 2.32 14.21
N VAL A 228 -8.65 1.56 15.21
CA VAL A 228 -8.02 2.08 16.43
C VAL A 228 -6.68 1.41 16.66
N ARG A 229 -5.70 2.20 17.07
CA ARG A 229 -4.36 1.72 17.46
C ARG A 229 -4.19 1.87 18.96
N ILE A 230 -3.83 0.77 19.61
CA ILE A 230 -3.56 0.67 21.04
C ILE A 230 -2.05 0.46 21.21
N ARG A 231 -1.36 1.47 21.73
CA ARG A 231 0.10 1.44 21.91
C ARG A 231 0.49 0.70 23.18
N GLY A 232 1.34 -0.30 23.02
CA GLY A 232 2.05 -1.01 24.09
C GLY A 232 3.45 -0.43 24.35
N LYS A 233 4.28 -1.18 25.07
CA LYS A 233 5.69 -0.81 25.34
C LYS A 233 6.60 -1.05 24.14
N ALA A 234 6.44 -2.18 23.45
CA ALA A 234 7.31 -2.63 22.36
C ALA A 234 6.65 -2.51 20.97
N GLY A 235 5.41 -2.08 20.88
CA GLY A 235 4.68 -1.98 19.63
C GLY A 235 3.24 -1.58 19.87
N ALA A 236 2.40 -1.74 18.87
CA ALA A 236 0.97 -1.43 18.95
C ALA A 236 0.12 -2.53 18.33
N LEU A 237 -1.11 -2.67 18.83
CA LEU A 237 -2.17 -3.46 18.25
C LEU A 237 -3.13 -2.49 17.53
N GLU A 238 -3.40 -2.75 16.26
CA GLU A 238 -4.48 -2.11 15.51
C GLU A 238 -5.64 -3.10 15.36
N LEU A 239 -6.86 -2.61 15.61
CA LEU A 239 -8.11 -3.29 15.27
C LEU A 239 -8.76 -2.46 14.17
N PHE A 240 -9.07 -3.09 13.06
CA PHE A 240 -9.54 -2.36 11.88
C PHE A 240 -10.64 -3.10 11.12
N GLY A 241 -11.35 -2.34 10.30
CA GLY A 241 -12.27 -2.86 9.30
C GLY A 241 -12.39 -1.89 8.14
N GLY A 242 -12.96 -2.36 7.06
CA GLY A 242 -13.08 -1.56 5.86
C GLY A 242 -13.70 -2.29 4.69
N TRP A 243 -13.46 -1.74 3.53
CA TRP A 243 -13.87 -2.29 2.25
C TRP A 243 -12.77 -2.09 1.22
N GLU A 244 -12.61 -3.04 0.32
CA GLU A 244 -11.65 -2.94 -0.77
C GLU A 244 -12.18 -3.51 -2.08
N ARG A 245 -11.61 -2.99 -3.16
CA ARG A 245 -11.72 -3.51 -4.51
C ARG A 245 -10.34 -3.85 -5.01
N VAL A 246 -10.12 -5.12 -5.24
CA VAL A 246 -8.82 -5.67 -5.64
C VAL A 246 -8.83 -5.94 -7.14
N VAL A 247 -7.83 -5.42 -7.84
CA VAL A 247 -7.60 -5.70 -9.26
C VAL A 247 -6.93 -7.07 -9.37
N ASP A 248 -7.43 -7.88 -10.30
CA ASP A 248 -6.92 -9.22 -10.57
C ASP A 248 -6.74 -10.03 -9.27
N ALA A 249 -7.81 -10.06 -8.45
CA ALA A 249 -7.78 -10.68 -7.12
C ALA A 249 -7.28 -12.13 -7.20
N TYR A 250 -7.71 -12.88 -8.22
CA TYR A 250 -7.06 -14.12 -8.64
C TYR A 250 -6.27 -13.83 -9.92
N PRO A 251 -4.96 -13.99 -9.92
CA PRO A 251 -4.10 -13.47 -11.00
C PRO A 251 -4.40 -13.99 -12.40
N LEU A 252 -4.92 -15.21 -12.52
CA LEU A 252 -5.20 -15.83 -13.82
C LEU A 252 -6.59 -15.51 -14.37
N ASP A 253 -7.53 -15.05 -13.52
CA ASP A 253 -8.89 -14.74 -13.97
C ASP A 253 -8.99 -13.32 -14.52
N LEU A 254 -8.04 -12.45 -14.19
CA LEU A 254 -8.00 -11.02 -14.58
C LEU A 254 -9.26 -10.25 -14.17
N GLU A 255 -9.92 -10.69 -13.09
CA GLU A 255 -11.15 -10.12 -12.58
C GLU A 255 -10.94 -9.22 -11.36
N ARG A 256 -11.76 -8.18 -11.26
CA ARG A 256 -11.83 -7.33 -10.08
C ARG A 256 -12.83 -7.89 -9.10
N MET A 257 -12.41 -8.06 -7.86
CA MET A 257 -13.28 -8.49 -6.77
C MET A 257 -13.40 -7.40 -5.71
N SER A 258 -14.47 -7.47 -4.93
CA SER A 258 -14.71 -6.50 -3.85
C SER A 258 -15.31 -7.20 -2.64
N TRP A 259 -14.86 -6.81 -1.46
CA TRP A 259 -15.36 -7.33 -0.19
C TRP A 259 -15.15 -6.34 0.95
N ALA A 260 -15.93 -6.51 2.02
CA ALA A 260 -15.62 -5.92 3.30
C ALA A 260 -14.62 -6.82 4.04
N PHE A 261 -13.83 -6.23 4.90
CA PHE A 261 -12.87 -6.95 5.73
C PHE A 261 -12.84 -6.40 7.16
N ALA A 262 -12.43 -7.25 8.10
CA ALA A 262 -12.13 -6.84 9.46
C ALA A 262 -11.00 -7.71 10.03
N GLY A 263 -10.14 -7.11 10.84
CA GLY A 263 -8.96 -7.81 11.33
C GLY A 263 -8.19 -7.06 12.40
N PHE A 264 -6.99 -7.56 12.61
CA PHE A 264 -6.02 -6.95 13.50
C PHE A 264 -4.65 -6.87 12.84
N ARG A 265 -3.84 -5.92 13.33
CA ARG A 265 -2.45 -5.75 12.91
C ARG A 265 -1.58 -5.46 14.12
N LEU A 266 -0.44 -6.15 14.22
CA LEU A 266 0.64 -5.83 15.14
C LEU A 266 1.66 -4.99 14.39
N VAL A 267 2.09 -3.90 14.99
CA VAL A 267 3.12 -2.99 14.44
C VAL A 267 4.09 -2.58 15.56
N ASN A 268 5.35 -2.34 15.22
CA ASN A 268 6.33 -1.78 16.16
C ASN A 268 6.64 -0.32 15.91
#